data_6681670581a9012b68bd694f873af54f
#
_entry.id   6681670581a9012b68bd694f873af54f
#
_cell.length_a   1.000
_cell.length_b   1.000
_cell.length_c   1.000
_cell.angle_alpha   90.00
_cell.angle_beta   90.00
_cell.angle_gamma   90.00
#
_symmetry.space_group_name_H-M   'P 1'
#
loop_
_entity.id
_entity.type
_entity.pdbx_description
1 polymer ?
#
loop_
_entity_poly.entity_id
_entity_poly.type
_entity_poly.pdbx_seq_one_letter_code
_entity_poly.pdbx_strand_id
1 'polypeptide(L)'
;MVDSAKVQQILEQALHLEELHVKGEGSHYEVVAVDACFDGMSRVKKQQLVYAPLMEYIQRNDIHAVSIKAYSPDEWARDKKLMSL
;
A
#
# COMPACT_ATOMS: atom_id res chain seq x y z
N MET A 1 -7.57 -1.55 -17.71
CA MET A 1 -6.64 -0.84 -16.82
C MET A 1 -7.30 -0.57 -15.47
N VAL A 2 -6.60 -0.80 -14.39
CA VAL A 2 -7.11 -0.59 -13.03
C VAL A 2 -6.70 0.81 -12.57
N ASP A 3 -7.64 1.60 -12.09
CA ASP A 3 -7.33 2.94 -11.57
C ASP A 3 -7.00 2.91 -10.06
N SER A 4 -6.57 4.03 -9.52
CA SER A 4 -6.17 4.11 -8.12
C SER A 4 -7.31 3.81 -7.16
N ALA A 5 -8.53 4.20 -7.50
CA ALA A 5 -9.71 3.90 -6.69
C ALA A 5 -9.95 2.40 -6.60
N LYS A 6 -9.74 1.68 -7.70
CA LYS A 6 -9.90 0.22 -7.72
C LYS A 6 -8.81 -0.46 -6.90
N VAL A 7 -7.57 0.00 -7.00
CA VAL A 7 -6.46 -0.52 -6.19
C VAL A 7 -6.78 -0.33 -4.70
N GLN A 8 -7.26 0.85 -4.34
CA GLN A 8 -7.64 1.13 -2.96
C GLN A 8 -8.74 0.19 -2.46
N GLN A 9 -9.76 -0.03 -3.28
CA GLN A 9 -10.87 -0.92 -2.95
C GLN A 9 -10.39 -2.36 -2.74
N ILE A 10 -9.52 -2.85 -3.61
CA ILE A 10 -8.95 -4.20 -3.50
C ILE A 10 -8.24 -4.37 -2.17
N LEU A 11 -7.40 -3.39 -1.82
CA LEU A 11 -6.63 -3.45 -0.58
C LEU A 11 -7.51 -3.30 0.66
N GLU A 12 -8.52 -2.43 0.61
CA GLU A 12 -9.45 -2.26 1.73
C GLU A 12 -10.23 -3.55 2.03
N GLN A 13 -10.62 -4.26 0.99
CA GLN A 13 -11.38 -5.51 1.16
C GLN A 13 -10.50 -6.65 1.64
N ALA A 14 -9.24 -6.67 1.22
CA ALA A 14 -8.31 -7.74 1.56
C ALA A 14 -7.63 -7.55 2.93
N LEU A 15 -7.35 -6.29 3.28
CA LEU A 15 -6.56 -5.97 4.46
C LEU A 15 -7.28 -4.89 5.27
N HIS A 16 -7.87 -5.16 6.35
CA HIS A 16 -8.59 -4.17 7.16
C HIS A 16 -7.61 -3.21 7.84
N LEU A 17 -7.08 -2.27 7.07
CA LEU A 17 -6.04 -1.34 7.51
C LEU A 17 -6.64 -0.11 8.22
N GLU A 18 -5.89 0.44 9.17
CA GLU A 18 -6.30 1.67 9.85
C GLU A 18 -6.28 2.86 8.92
N GLU A 19 -5.29 2.92 8.03
CA GLU A 19 -5.15 4.02 7.07
C GLU A 19 -4.57 3.48 5.77
N LEU A 20 -5.09 3.95 4.66
CA LEU A 20 -4.64 3.52 3.34
C LEU A 20 -4.72 4.68 2.37
N HIS A 21 -3.62 4.99 1.73
CA HIS A 21 -3.54 6.02 0.70
C HIS A 21 -3.02 5.42 -0.59
N VAL A 22 -3.72 5.64 -1.69
CA VAL A 22 -3.31 5.15 -3.01
C VAL A 22 -3.30 6.32 -3.98
N LYS A 23 -2.16 6.53 -4.64
CA LYS A 23 -2.03 7.51 -5.71
C LYS A 23 -1.70 6.77 -7.00
N GLY A 24 -2.32 7.19 -8.09
CA GLY A 24 -2.01 6.67 -9.41
C GLY A 24 -1.52 7.78 -10.31
N GLU A 25 -0.43 7.54 -11.03
CA GLU A 25 0.11 8.47 -12.00
C GLU A 25 0.57 7.68 -13.21
N GLY A 26 -0.18 7.80 -14.31
CA GLY A 26 0.04 6.96 -15.48
C GLY A 26 -0.21 5.50 -15.13
N SER A 27 0.78 4.65 -15.39
CA SER A 27 0.73 3.23 -15.06
C SER A 27 1.43 2.90 -13.74
N HIS A 28 1.86 3.92 -13.01
CA HIS A 28 2.56 3.77 -11.75
C HIS A 28 1.62 4.09 -10.57
N TYR A 29 1.63 3.24 -9.54
CA TYR A 29 0.81 3.41 -8.35
C TYR A 29 1.71 3.49 -7.12
N GLU A 30 1.34 4.36 -6.19
CA GLU A 30 2.02 4.49 -4.91
C GLU A 30 1.02 4.19 -3.80
N VAL A 31 1.36 3.23 -2.94
CA VAL A 31 0.50 2.77 -1.86
C VAL A 31 1.17 3.06 -0.52
N VAL A 32 0.44 3.72 0.36
CA VAL A 32 0.85 3.90 1.76
C VAL A 32 -0.18 3.18 2.62
N ALA A 33 0.27 2.17 3.37
CA ALA A 33 -0.57 1.35 4.22
C ALA A 33 -0.13 1.48 5.67
N VAL A 34 -1.05 1.79 6.56
CA VAL A 34 -0.77 1.98 7.98
C VAL A 34 -1.66 1.08 8.82
N ASP A 35 -1.07 0.25 9.65
CA ASP A 35 -1.81 -0.60 10.55
C ASP A 35 -0.91 -1.14 11.66
N ALA A 36 -1.50 -1.42 12.81
CA ALA A 36 -0.77 -1.97 13.96
C ALA A 36 -0.16 -3.34 13.65
N CYS A 37 -0.73 -4.08 12.70
CA CYS A 37 -0.21 -5.41 12.33
C CYS A 37 1.19 -5.34 11.74
N PHE A 38 1.62 -4.19 11.25
CA PHE A 38 2.97 -4.03 10.69
C PHE A 38 4.04 -3.85 11.75
N ASP A 39 3.64 -3.62 13.00
CA ASP A 39 4.59 -3.46 14.08
C ASP A 39 5.34 -4.77 14.33
N GLY A 40 6.67 -4.71 14.35
CA GLY A 40 7.50 -5.89 14.53
C GLY A 40 7.73 -6.70 13.27
N MET A 41 7.10 -6.36 12.15
CA MET A 41 7.33 -7.06 10.88
C MET A 41 8.58 -6.54 10.18
N SER A 42 9.29 -7.44 9.48
CA SER A 42 10.38 -7.03 8.62
C SER A 42 9.83 -6.25 7.42
N ARG A 43 10.69 -5.46 6.78
CA ARG A 43 10.31 -4.70 5.59
C ARG A 43 9.76 -5.61 4.49
N VAL A 44 10.40 -6.76 4.28
CA VAL A 44 9.99 -7.72 3.25
C VAL A 44 8.60 -8.27 3.55
N LYS A 45 8.34 -8.63 4.80
CA LYS A 45 7.02 -9.16 5.18
C LYS A 45 5.91 -8.13 5.01
N LYS A 46 6.18 -6.89 5.39
CA LYS A 46 5.21 -5.80 5.20
C LYS A 46 4.83 -5.66 3.72
N GLN A 47 5.84 -5.65 2.85
CA GLN A 47 5.61 -5.50 1.42
C GLN A 47 4.86 -6.69 0.84
N GLN A 48 5.23 -7.89 1.23
CA GLN A 48 4.55 -9.10 0.76
C GLN A 48 3.07 -9.11 1.16
N LEU A 49 2.77 -8.68 2.37
CA LEU A 49 1.40 -8.65 2.86
C LEU A 49 0.52 -7.72 2.03
N VAL A 50 1.03 -6.53 1.72
CA VAL A 50 0.28 -5.54 0.93
C VAL A 50 0.26 -5.92 -0.56
N TYR A 51 1.34 -6.52 -1.03
CA TYR A 51 1.48 -6.90 -2.43
C TYR A 51 0.58 -8.07 -2.83
N ALA A 52 0.38 -9.01 -1.90
CA ALA A 52 -0.33 -10.26 -2.18
C ALA A 52 -1.72 -10.05 -2.82
N PRO A 53 -2.58 -9.15 -2.32
CA PRO A 53 -3.89 -8.94 -2.96
C PRO A 53 -3.80 -8.37 -4.37
N LEU A 54 -2.67 -7.75 -4.72
CA LEU A 54 -2.48 -7.13 -6.04
C LEU A 54 -1.79 -8.05 -7.04
N MET A 55 -1.28 -9.18 -6.57
CA MET A 55 -0.46 -10.08 -7.39
C MET A 55 -1.17 -10.52 -8.66
N GLU A 56 -2.44 -10.89 -8.57
CA GLU A 56 -3.24 -11.33 -9.69
C GLU A 56 -3.33 -10.25 -10.77
N TYR A 57 -3.53 -9.01 -10.36
CA TYR A 57 -3.65 -7.88 -11.28
C TYR A 57 -2.32 -7.54 -11.93
N ILE A 58 -1.24 -7.72 -11.20
CA ILE A 58 0.12 -7.50 -11.72
C ILE A 58 0.46 -8.58 -12.76
N GLN A 59 0.11 -9.84 -12.48
CA GLN A 59 0.35 -10.94 -13.42
C GLN A 59 -0.42 -10.78 -14.72
N ARG A 60 -1.61 -10.18 -14.67
CA ARG A 60 -2.43 -9.91 -15.84
C ARG A 60 -2.07 -8.61 -16.55
N ASN A 61 -1.04 -7.91 -16.08
CA ASN A 61 -0.62 -6.61 -16.61
C ASN A 61 -1.66 -5.49 -16.46
N ASP A 62 -2.61 -5.66 -15.55
CA ASP A 62 -3.57 -4.60 -15.22
C ASP A 62 -2.91 -3.51 -14.39
N ILE A 63 -1.88 -3.87 -13.62
CA ILE A 63 -1.05 -2.96 -12.83
C ILE A 63 0.39 -3.19 -13.26
N HIS A 64 1.07 -2.14 -13.74
CA HIS A 64 2.44 -2.26 -14.25
C HIS A 64 3.50 -2.04 -13.17
N ALA A 65 3.36 -0.98 -12.39
CA ALA A 65 4.33 -0.65 -11.37
C ALA A 65 3.61 -0.17 -10.11
N VAL A 66 4.04 -0.68 -8.96
CA VAL A 66 3.48 -0.27 -7.68
C VAL A 66 4.61 -0.13 -6.67
N SER A 67 4.62 1.01 -5.95
CA SER A 67 5.51 1.25 -4.82
C SER A 67 4.69 1.13 -3.55
N ILE A 68 5.16 0.33 -2.62
CA ILE A 68 4.44 0.06 -1.38
C ILE A 68 5.26 0.54 -0.19
N LYS A 69 4.64 1.36 0.65
CA LYS A 69 5.20 1.80 1.92
C LYS A 69 4.24 1.38 3.01
N ALA A 70 4.71 0.54 3.91
CA ALA A 70 3.89 0.02 5.01
C ALA A 70 4.48 0.47 6.34
N TYR A 71 3.63 1.01 7.20
CA TYR A 71 4.04 1.59 8.47
C TYR A 71 3.17 1.08 9.61
N SER A 72 3.76 0.93 10.80
CA SER A 72 2.98 0.89 12.02
C SER A 72 2.47 2.32 12.31
N PRO A 73 1.44 2.48 13.16
CA PRO A 73 0.94 3.82 13.49
C PRO A 73 2.02 4.75 14.04
N ASP A 74 2.94 4.22 14.85
CA ASP A 74 4.04 5.02 15.41
C ASP A 74 5.01 5.48 14.32
N GLU A 75 5.36 4.58 13.41
CA GLU A 75 6.25 4.91 12.29
C GLU A 75 5.60 5.97 11.40
N TRP A 76 4.32 5.81 11.12
CA TRP A 76 3.57 6.75 10.28
C TRP A 76 3.51 8.14 10.91
N ALA A 77 3.27 8.20 12.22
CA ALA A 77 3.22 9.47 12.92
C ALA A 77 4.52 10.25 12.81
N ARG A 78 5.66 9.55 12.82
CA ARG A 78 6.98 10.17 12.66
C ARG A 78 7.22 10.61 11.22
N ASP A 79 6.97 9.72 10.27
CA ASP A 79 7.21 10.01 8.85
C ASP A 79 6.26 11.07 8.31
N LYS A 80 5.03 11.07 8.79
CA LYS A 80 4.03 12.05 8.39
C LYS A 80 4.47 13.46 8.71
N LYS A 81 5.12 13.67 9.85
CA LYS A 81 5.66 14.97 10.23
C LYS A 81 6.73 15.44 9.26
N LEU A 82 7.56 14.53 8.78
CA LEU A 82 8.60 14.84 7.81
C LEU A 82 8.03 15.13 6.43
N MET A 83 6.93 14.52 6.08
CA MET A 83 6.27 14.69 4.79
C MET A 83 5.41 15.94 4.70
N SER A 84 4.96 16.48 5.82
CA SER A 84 4.05 17.62 5.83
C SER A 84 4.75 18.97 5.77
N LEU A 85 5.97 18.97 5.29
CA LEU A 85 6.69 20.23 5.05
C LEU A 85 6.23 20.90 3.73
#